data_4b8b10f8f738c74a31203a8637a298fa
#
_entry.id   4b8b10f8f738c74a31203a8637a298fa
#
_cell.length_a   1.000
_cell.length_b   1.000
_cell.length_c   1.000
_cell.angle_alpha   90.00
_cell.angle_beta   90.00
_cell.angle_gamma   90.00
#
_symmetry.space_group_name_H-M   'P 1'
#
loop_
_entity.id
_entity.type
_entity.pdbx_description
1 polymer ?
#
loop_
_entity_poly.entity_id
_entity_poly.type
_entity_poly.pdbx_seq_one_letter_code
_entity_poly.pdbx_strand_id
1 'polypeptide(L)'
;MGSAAQYFEVEAPVEQVYAYWRDFSHFPSFMPDVQEVTVTGPTTSHWKVAGPLGKSVEWDAEIVEDLPNQRIAWKSIGDSQVDNAGAVRFDDRGGRTNIEVSLEYNPPAGKAGELVAELFKDPDKQVQRAVENFRMVVERGGLNPA
;
A
#
# COMPACT_ATOMS: atom_id res chain seq x y z
N MET A 1 -5.25 17.66 -3.02
CA MET A 1 -4.40 16.69 -2.34
C MET A 1 -5.22 15.80 -1.45
N GLY A 2 -5.12 14.49 -1.62
CA GLY A 2 -5.81 13.52 -0.79
C GLY A 2 -4.86 12.81 0.15
N SER A 3 -5.30 12.58 1.38
CA SER A 3 -4.54 11.79 2.33
C SER A 3 -5.49 11.03 3.25
N ALA A 4 -5.05 9.87 3.73
CA ALA A 4 -5.81 9.05 4.66
C ALA A 4 -4.85 8.26 5.53
N ALA A 5 -5.26 8.00 6.77
CA ALA A 5 -4.51 7.17 7.70
C ALA A 5 -5.48 6.35 8.53
N GLN A 6 -5.12 5.11 8.80
CA GLN A 6 -5.89 4.19 9.64
C GLN A 6 -4.97 3.47 10.61
N TYR A 7 -5.46 3.28 11.82
CA TYR A 7 -4.77 2.51 12.85
C TYR A 7 -5.54 1.21 13.10
N PHE A 8 -4.82 0.12 13.24
CA PHE A 8 -5.46 -1.15 13.57
C PHE A 8 -4.45 -2.10 14.22
N GLU A 9 -4.97 -3.15 14.86
CA GLU A 9 -4.15 -4.16 15.51
C GLU A 9 -4.41 -5.52 14.88
N VAL A 10 -3.35 -6.32 14.73
CA VAL A 10 -3.46 -7.71 14.29
C VAL A 10 -2.76 -8.63 15.27
N GLU A 11 -3.26 -9.85 15.39
CA GLU A 11 -2.71 -10.86 16.30
C GLU A 11 -1.62 -11.66 15.57
N ALA A 12 -0.51 -11.00 15.31
CA ALA A 12 0.65 -11.61 14.68
C ALA A 12 1.91 -10.89 15.14
N PRO A 13 3.05 -11.60 15.21
CA PRO A 13 4.32 -10.99 15.60
C PRO A 13 4.78 -9.95 14.59
N VAL A 14 5.43 -8.90 15.07
CA VAL A 14 5.85 -7.77 14.22
C VAL A 14 6.79 -8.22 13.09
N GLU A 15 7.63 -9.20 13.30
CA GLU A 15 8.56 -9.71 12.29
C GLU A 15 7.81 -10.29 11.08
N GLN A 16 6.73 -11.02 11.34
CA GLN A 16 5.91 -11.61 10.29
C GLN A 16 5.11 -10.53 9.55
N VAL A 17 4.57 -9.59 10.29
CA VAL A 17 3.78 -8.49 9.71
C VAL A 17 4.68 -7.61 8.84
N TYR A 18 5.83 -7.23 9.33
CA TYR A 18 6.78 -6.44 8.57
C TYR A 18 7.22 -7.16 7.30
N ALA A 19 7.59 -8.43 7.40
CA ALA A 19 8.07 -9.21 6.26
C ALA A 19 7.01 -9.29 5.15
N TYR A 20 5.75 -9.43 5.52
CA TYR A 20 4.65 -9.48 4.55
C TYR A 20 4.46 -8.14 3.83
N TRP A 21 4.44 -7.05 4.58
CA TRP A 21 4.30 -5.70 4.00
C TRP A 21 5.53 -5.28 3.18
N ARG A 22 6.72 -5.74 3.58
CA ARG A 22 7.96 -5.38 2.89
C ARG A 22 8.05 -5.93 1.49
N ASP A 23 7.40 -7.03 1.22
CA ASP A 23 7.32 -7.58 -0.15
C ASP A 23 6.09 -7.00 -0.84
N PHE A 24 6.31 -5.98 -1.65
CA PHE A 24 5.22 -5.23 -2.29
C PHE A 24 4.43 -6.09 -3.29
N SER A 25 4.95 -7.22 -3.74
CA SER A 25 4.20 -8.13 -4.59
C SER A 25 2.99 -8.74 -3.86
N HIS A 26 2.92 -8.63 -2.55
CA HIS A 26 1.77 -9.08 -1.76
C HIS A 26 0.59 -8.09 -1.79
N PHE A 27 0.81 -6.83 -2.19
CA PHE A 27 -0.21 -5.80 -2.09
C PHE A 27 -1.52 -6.16 -2.80
N PRO A 28 -1.53 -6.79 -3.98
CA PRO A 28 -2.80 -7.17 -4.60
C PRO A 28 -3.66 -8.11 -3.75
N SER A 29 -3.05 -8.84 -2.82
CA SER A 29 -3.79 -9.78 -1.96
C SER A 29 -4.69 -9.07 -0.94
N PHE A 30 -4.42 -7.80 -0.61
CA PHE A 30 -5.23 -7.06 0.35
C PHE A 30 -5.64 -5.67 -0.10
N MET A 31 -5.17 -5.21 -1.25
CA MET A 31 -5.61 -3.95 -1.87
C MET A 31 -6.33 -4.27 -3.19
N PRO A 32 -7.67 -4.31 -3.17
CA PRO A 32 -8.43 -4.80 -4.34
C PRO A 32 -8.21 -4.01 -5.62
N ASP A 33 -7.94 -2.71 -5.52
CA ASP A 33 -7.74 -1.87 -6.70
C ASP A 33 -6.35 -2.05 -7.32
N VAL A 34 -5.42 -2.63 -6.59
CA VAL A 34 -4.07 -2.92 -7.09
C VAL A 34 -4.11 -4.24 -7.85
N GLN A 35 -3.93 -4.19 -9.16
CA GLN A 35 -3.98 -5.37 -10.01
C GLN A 35 -2.67 -6.15 -9.95
N GLU A 36 -1.55 -5.44 -9.96
CA GLU A 36 -0.24 -6.07 -10.03
C GLU A 36 0.82 -5.14 -9.46
N VAL A 37 1.76 -5.71 -8.73
CA VAL A 37 2.98 -5.02 -8.32
C VAL A 37 4.15 -5.93 -8.69
N THR A 38 5.03 -5.43 -9.54
CA THR A 38 6.24 -6.16 -9.96
C THR A 38 7.44 -5.52 -9.27
N VAL A 39 8.18 -6.31 -8.51
CA VAL A 39 9.41 -5.83 -7.87
C VAL A 39 10.50 -5.75 -8.94
N THR A 40 11.03 -4.55 -9.18
CA THR A 40 11.98 -4.28 -10.26
C THR A 40 13.42 -4.10 -9.76
N GLY A 41 13.60 -4.02 -8.43
CA GLY A 41 14.93 -3.88 -7.83
C GLY A 41 14.82 -4.00 -6.31
N PRO A 42 15.93 -3.86 -5.58
CA PRO A 42 15.92 -3.97 -4.11
C PRO A 42 14.96 -3.00 -3.41
N THR A 43 14.74 -1.82 -4.00
CA THR A 43 13.87 -0.79 -3.42
C THR A 43 12.85 -0.27 -4.41
N THR A 44 12.79 -0.80 -5.63
CA THR A 44 11.92 -0.29 -6.68
C THR A 44 10.85 -1.30 -7.07
N SER A 45 9.70 -0.79 -7.50
CA SER A 45 8.57 -1.61 -7.93
C SER A 45 7.76 -0.87 -8.97
N HIS A 46 7.05 -1.65 -9.82
CA HIS A 46 6.14 -1.12 -10.82
C HIS A 46 4.72 -1.52 -10.44
N TRP A 47 3.83 -0.54 -10.40
CA TRP A 47 2.45 -0.71 -9.93
C TRP A 47 1.47 -0.54 -11.08
N LYS A 48 0.46 -1.39 -11.08
CA LYS A 48 -0.67 -1.30 -12.00
C LYS A 48 -1.95 -1.35 -11.19
N VAL A 49 -2.74 -0.29 -11.28
CA VAL A 49 -3.95 -0.12 -10.48
C VAL A 49 -5.15 0.04 -11.41
N ALA A 50 -6.27 -0.60 -11.07
CA ALA A 50 -7.49 -0.52 -11.85
C ALA A 50 -8.08 0.89 -11.76
N GLY A 51 -8.31 1.50 -12.92
CA GLY A 51 -8.96 2.79 -13.03
C GLY A 51 -10.38 2.67 -13.57
N PRO A 52 -11.08 3.79 -13.70
CA PRO A 52 -12.44 3.80 -14.23
C PRO A 52 -12.47 3.42 -15.72
N LEU A 53 -13.61 2.93 -16.17
CA LEU A 53 -13.87 2.59 -17.57
C LEU A 53 -12.92 1.51 -18.13
N GLY A 54 -12.47 0.60 -17.27
CA GLY A 54 -11.59 -0.49 -17.67
C GLY A 54 -10.16 -0.08 -17.98
N LYS A 55 -9.81 1.18 -17.73
CA LYS A 55 -8.45 1.68 -17.90
C LYS A 55 -7.64 1.43 -16.65
N SER A 56 -6.33 1.23 -16.81
CA SER A 56 -5.43 1.09 -15.68
C SER A 56 -4.49 2.28 -15.59
N VAL A 57 -3.99 2.53 -14.38
CA VAL A 57 -3.00 3.56 -14.12
C VAL A 57 -1.75 2.86 -13.63
N GLU A 58 -0.59 3.25 -14.16
CA GLU A 58 0.68 2.62 -13.83
C GLU A 58 1.68 3.65 -13.38
N TRP A 59 2.55 3.25 -12.48
CA TRP A 59 3.67 4.08 -12.03
C TRP A 59 4.76 3.22 -11.43
N ASP A 60 5.95 3.81 -11.33
CA ASP A 60 7.06 3.21 -10.61
C ASP A 60 7.16 3.83 -9.22
N ALA A 61 7.56 3.05 -8.25
CA ALA A 61 7.72 3.50 -6.88
C ALA A 61 9.06 3.09 -6.32
N GLU A 62 9.53 3.85 -5.34
CA GLU A 62 10.76 3.57 -4.63
C GLU A 62 10.52 3.61 -3.13
N ILE A 63 11.10 2.65 -2.41
CA ILE A 63 11.10 2.67 -0.96
C ILE A 63 12.12 3.72 -0.52
N VAL A 64 11.68 4.71 0.22
CA VAL A 64 12.52 5.81 0.69
C VAL A 64 12.90 5.67 2.14
N GLU A 65 12.20 4.80 2.88
CA GLU A 65 12.54 4.49 4.27
C GLU A 65 12.19 3.03 4.53
N ASP A 66 13.12 2.30 5.12
CA ASP A 66 12.93 0.91 5.48
C ASP A 66 13.63 0.67 6.82
N LEU A 67 12.85 0.72 7.89
CA LEU A 67 13.30 0.43 9.23
C LEU A 67 12.69 -0.90 9.65
N PRO A 68 13.45 -1.99 9.65
CA PRO A 68 12.89 -3.34 9.95
C PRO A 68 12.07 -3.36 11.23
N ASN A 69 10.86 -3.92 11.12
CA ASN A 69 9.89 -4.05 12.21
C ASN A 69 9.37 -2.71 12.76
N GLN A 70 9.67 -1.59 12.09
CA GLN A 70 9.28 -0.26 12.55
C GLN A 70 8.51 0.54 11.51
N ARG A 71 9.07 0.69 10.29
CA ARG A 71 8.45 1.58 9.30
C ARG A 71 8.93 1.28 7.89
N ILE A 72 8.00 1.33 6.95
CA ILE A 72 8.29 1.32 5.52
C ILE A 72 7.61 2.53 4.90
N ALA A 73 8.33 3.32 4.11
CA ALA A 73 7.75 4.43 3.38
C ALA A 73 8.19 4.36 1.92
N TRP A 74 7.29 4.71 1.03
CA TRP A 74 7.56 4.67 -0.42
C TRP A 74 6.91 5.86 -1.11
N LYS A 75 7.39 6.16 -2.31
CA LYS A 75 6.81 7.23 -3.14
C LYS A 75 6.94 6.86 -4.61
N SER A 76 6.08 7.45 -5.43
CA SER A 76 6.19 7.34 -6.88
C SER A 76 7.43 8.08 -7.37
N ILE A 77 8.04 7.57 -8.44
CA ILE A 77 9.24 8.15 -9.04
C ILE A 77 9.06 8.29 -10.55
N GLY A 78 9.89 9.10 -11.15
CA GLY A 78 9.88 9.29 -12.60
C GLY A 78 8.67 10.08 -13.09
N ASP A 79 8.35 9.91 -14.38
CA ASP A 79 7.20 10.56 -15.01
C ASP A 79 5.93 9.77 -14.77
N SER A 80 5.55 9.61 -13.49
CA SER A 80 4.36 8.84 -13.16
C SER A 80 3.10 9.65 -13.43
N GLN A 81 2.04 8.94 -13.86
CA GLN A 81 0.72 9.54 -14.04
C GLN A 81 0.12 9.98 -12.71
N VAL A 82 0.61 9.41 -11.62
CA VAL A 82 0.12 9.69 -10.28
C VAL A 82 1.30 9.97 -9.37
N ASP A 83 1.28 11.15 -8.77
CA ASP A 83 2.24 11.47 -7.71
C ASP A 83 1.61 10.99 -6.40
N ASN A 84 2.17 9.94 -5.84
CA ASN A 84 1.63 9.34 -4.61
C ASN A 84 2.74 8.85 -3.70
N ALA A 85 2.38 8.69 -2.43
CA ALA A 85 3.28 8.17 -1.42
C ALA A 85 2.47 7.38 -0.40
N GLY A 86 3.12 6.45 0.25
CA GLY A 86 2.51 5.67 1.32
C GLY A 86 3.51 5.36 2.40
N ALA A 87 3.00 5.01 3.57
CA ALA A 87 3.83 4.57 4.68
C ALA A 87 3.05 3.60 5.55
N VAL A 88 3.76 2.66 6.14
CA VAL A 88 3.20 1.78 7.14
C VAL A 88 4.16 1.76 8.33
N ARG A 89 3.59 1.97 9.51
CA ARG A 89 4.35 1.94 10.76
C ARG A 89 3.90 0.74 11.59
N PHE A 90 4.86 0.08 12.20
CA PHE A 90 4.61 -1.11 13.02
C PHE A 90 5.00 -0.82 14.47
N ASP A 91 4.18 -1.28 15.41
CA ASP A 91 4.43 -1.14 16.82
C ASP A 91 4.22 -2.48 17.49
N ASP A 92 5.29 -3.06 18.01
CA ASP A 92 5.29 -4.39 18.64
C ASP A 92 4.58 -4.32 19.99
N ARG A 93 3.55 -5.15 20.16
CA ARG A 93 2.75 -5.22 21.39
C ARG A 93 2.83 -6.60 22.05
N GLY A 94 3.95 -7.31 21.86
CA GLY A 94 4.16 -8.61 22.50
C GLY A 94 3.28 -9.72 21.90
N GLY A 95 3.60 -10.14 20.69
CA GLY A 95 2.82 -11.14 19.95
C GLY A 95 1.68 -10.57 19.13
N ARG A 96 1.41 -9.28 19.28
CA ARG A 96 0.46 -8.52 18.47
C ARG A 96 1.17 -7.30 17.92
N THR A 97 0.63 -6.74 16.86
CA THR A 97 1.23 -5.58 16.20
C THR A 97 0.18 -4.52 15.94
N ASN A 98 0.45 -3.30 16.38
CA ASN A 98 -0.34 -2.14 15.98
C ASN A 98 0.25 -1.62 14.68
N ILE A 99 -0.62 -1.31 13.73
CA ILE A 99 -0.21 -0.88 12.40
C ILE A 99 -0.89 0.46 12.10
N GLU A 100 -0.12 1.39 11.56
CA GLU A 100 -0.64 2.63 11.01
C GLU A 100 -0.33 2.64 9.52
N VAL A 101 -1.36 2.68 8.69
CA VAL A 101 -1.22 2.78 7.23
C VAL A 101 -1.63 4.17 6.80
N SER A 102 -0.80 4.84 6.02
CA SER A 102 -1.12 6.16 5.48
C SER A 102 -0.86 6.20 3.99
N LEU A 103 -1.72 6.89 3.27
CA LEU A 103 -1.61 7.10 1.82
C LEU A 103 -1.79 8.58 1.51
N GLU A 104 -1.02 9.07 0.55
CA GLU A 104 -1.13 10.44 0.04
C GLU A 104 -1.08 10.40 -1.48
N TYR A 105 -1.80 11.31 -2.12
CA TYR A 105 -1.69 11.46 -3.56
C TYR A 105 -1.95 12.90 -3.99
N ASN A 106 -1.33 13.28 -5.11
CA ASN A 106 -1.55 14.55 -5.78
C ASN A 106 -1.93 14.24 -7.23
N PRO A 107 -3.18 14.53 -7.65
CA PRO A 107 -3.55 14.27 -9.03
C PRO A 107 -2.85 15.26 -9.96
N PRO A 108 -2.38 14.80 -11.15
CA PRO A 108 -1.83 15.71 -12.14
C PRO A 108 -2.92 16.59 -12.73
N ALA A 109 -2.54 17.69 -13.37
CA ALA A 109 -3.48 18.57 -14.05
C ALA A 109 -3.99 17.93 -15.34
N GLY A 110 -5.19 18.34 -15.80
CA GLY A 110 -5.75 17.93 -17.07
C GLY A 110 -6.59 16.66 -17.01
N LYS A 111 -6.81 16.02 -18.17
CA LYS A 111 -7.66 14.83 -18.28
C LYS A 111 -7.10 13.64 -17.53
N ALA A 112 -5.78 13.50 -17.53
CA ALA A 112 -5.14 12.46 -16.72
C ALA A 112 -5.41 12.68 -15.25
N GLY A 113 -5.47 13.93 -14.80
CA GLY A 113 -5.80 14.28 -13.42
C GLY A 113 -7.22 13.88 -13.06
N GLU A 114 -8.16 13.98 -13.98
CA GLU A 114 -9.55 13.57 -13.74
C GLU A 114 -9.67 12.07 -13.53
N LEU A 115 -8.97 11.27 -14.33
CA LEU A 115 -8.94 9.82 -14.16
C LEU A 115 -8.32 9.42 -12.83
N VAL A 116 -7.22 10.05 -12.46
CA VAL A 116 -6.52 9.78 -11.22
C VAL A 116 -7.36 10.23 -10.02
N ALA A 117 -8.00 11.40 -10.11
CA ALA A 117 -8.86 11.90 -9.06
C ALA A 117 -10.04 10.95 -8.81
N GLU A 118 -10.60 10.36 -9.88
CA GLU A 118 -11.66 9.37 -9.73
C GLU A 118 -11.18 8.10 -9.03
N LEU A 119 -9.97 7.64 -9.37
CA LEU A 119 -9.38 6.46 -8.75
C LEU A 119 -9.11 6.68 -7.25
N PHE A 120 -8.65 7.87 -6.87
CA PHE A 120 -8.27 8.19 -5.49
C PHE A 120 -9.26 9.15 -4.80
N LYS A 121 -10.51 9.20 -5.28
CA LYS A 121 -11.50 10.15 -4.73
C LYS A 121 -11.84 9.89 -3.27
N ASP A 122 -11.64 8.66 -2.81
CA ASP A 122 -11.93 8.30 -1.43
C ASP A 122 -10.78 7.49 -0.83
N PRO A 123 -9.68 8.16 -0.47
CA PRO A 123 -8.52 7.46 0.09
C PRO A 123 -8.83 6.79 1.44
N ASP A 124 -9.77 7.31 2.22
CA ASP A 124 -10.17 6.70 3.49
C ASP A 124 -10.74 5.30 3.26
N LYS A 125 -11.61 5.15 2.27
CA LYS A 125 -12.17 3.84 1.94
C LYS A 125 -11.12 2.87 1.42
N GLN A 126 -10.18 3.36 0.63
CA GLN A 126 -9.10 2.51 0.13
C GLN A 126 -8.25 1.95 1.26
N VAL A 127 -7.88 2.81 2.21
CA VAL A 127 -7.10 2.37 3.36
C VAL A 127 -7.92 1.44 4.25
N GLN A 128 -9.20 1.75 4.46
CA GLN A 128 -10.09 0.90 5.26
C GLN A 128 -10.21 -0.51 4.67
N ARG A 129 -10.39 -0.62 3.36
CA ARG A 129 -10.44 -1.92 2.69
C ARG A 129 -9.14 -2.69 2.83
N ALA A 130 -8.01 -2.00 2.69
CA ALA A 130 -6.70 -2.62 2.85
C ALA A 130 -6.54 -3.19 4.26
N VAL A 131 -6.96 -2.43 5.27
CA VAL A 131 -6.90 -2.85 6.67
C VAL A 131 -7.76 -4.10 6.90
N GLU A 132 -9.02 -4.07 6.45
CA GLU A 132 -9.94 -5.18 6.62
C GLU A 132 -9.44 -6.43 5.92
N ASN A 133 -8.96 -6.29 4.69
CA ASN A 133 -8.44 -7.42 3.92
C ASN A 133 -7.15 -7.97 4.52
N PHE A 134 -6.28 -7.11 5.02
CA PHE A 134 -5.06 -7.57 5.67
C PHE A 134 -5.36 -8.35 6.94
N ARG A 135 -6.34 -7.91 7.73
CA ARG A 135 -6.79 -8.67 8.90
C ARG A 135 -7.25 -10.07 8.50
N MET A 136 -7.97 -10.19 7.39
CA MET A 136 -8.40 -11.50 6.89
C MET A 136 -7.20 -12.38 6.50
N VAL A 137 -6.17 -11.78 5.92
CA VAL A 137 -4.93 -12.51 5.60
C VAL A 137 -4.33 -13.08 6.88
N VAL A 138 -4.23 -12.27 7.92
CA VAL A 138 -3.68 -12.69 9.21
C VAL A 138 -4.53 -13.80 9.83
N GLU A 139 -5.85 -13.63 9.87
CA GLU A 139 -6.78 -14.60 10.47
C GLU A 139 -6.75 -15.96 9.77
N ARG A 140 -6.46 -15.97 8.46
CA ARG A 140 -6.34 -17.20 7.68
C ARG A 140 -4.96 -17.84 7.76
N GLY A 141 -4.05 -17.29 8.57
CA GLY A 141 -2.69 -17.78 8.67
C GLY A 141 -1.84 -17.48 7.46
N GLY A 142 -2.22 -16.48 6.64
CA GLY A 142 -1.52 -16.14 5.39
C GLY A 142 -0.14 -15.55 5.58
N LEU A 143 0.23 -15.15 6.79
CA LEU A 143 1.56 -14.65 7.11
C LEU A 143 2.57 -15.77 7.35
N ASN A 144 2.10 -16.98 7.58
CA ASN A 144 2.97 -18.11 7.82
C ASN A 144 3.27 -18.82 6.50
N PRO A 145 4.51 -18.78 6.02
CA PRO A 145 4.89 -19.62 4.89
C PRO A 145 4.74 -21.08 5.32
N ALA A 146 3.97 -21.78 4.57
CA ALA A 146 3.74 -23.21 4.86
C ALA A 146 5.03 -24.01 4.71
#